data_5f306cd6de762fda7a8a16138c947927
#
_entry.id   5f306cd6de762fda7a8a16138c947927
#
_cell.length_a   1.000
_cell.length_b   1.000
_cell.length_c   1.000
_cell.angle_alpha   90.00
_cell.angle_beta   90.00
_cell.angle_gamma   90.00
#
_symmetry.space_group_name_H-M   'P 1'
#
loop_
_entity.id
_entity.type
_entity.pdbx_description
1 polymer ?
#
loop_
_entity_poly.entity_id
_entity_poly.type
_entity_poly.pdbx_seq_one_letter_code
_entity_poly.pdbx_strand_id
1 'polypeptide(L)'
;MAEHTNNYPKLHNATWPGVVGKGSPDSEPIIALDTLLNLTANAQYEGQKFDGVDLWLADPHVSIDSSKDDIKRVADHIAGFGLKVGSFVAPIWGGAGGGSAMGDADEVKRFLSQVEKACQIGQWMRDMGIRPTGGIRVDSSTGVEAWDQDPEGNTRKIADTFREAGKIAESHGEYIVAEGEICWGGMHSWRENVRLLEMVNMPGVVGYQADMAHSMLFVLGANAEKDRLLPANFNWSDTAALDAAYNKVATALRPWTLDFHVAQNDGTTFGSGDHEKTGRHCQIDDPNGRLDVTKHAGYWLRDRKGYLTRKMRHICWDGCMFPNAVMERQDTWNKILGAMVRVRDAHGWQE
;
A
#
# COMPACT_ATOMS: atom_id res chain seq x y z
N MET A 1 -28.72 -5.45 -12.79
CA MET A 1 -27.75 -5.98 -11.81
C MET A 1 -26.49 -6.31 -12.62
N ALA A 2 -25.39 -5.61 -12.42
CA ALA A 2 -24.13 -5.99 -13.05
C ALA A 2 -23.75 -7.37 -12.52
N GLU A 3 -23.55 -8.34 -13.41
CA GLU A 3 -22.97 -9.61 -13.05
C GLU A 3 -21.61 -9.32 -12.41
N HIS A 4 -21.43 -9.67 -11.13
CA HIS A 4 -20.12 -9.68 -10.51
C HIS A 4 -19.31 -10.73 -11.25
N THR A 5 -18.54 -10.29 -12.22
CA THR A 5 -17.64 -11.17 -12.95
C THR A 5 -16.66 -11.79 -11.94
N ASN A 6 -16.48 -13.12 -11.98
CA ASN A 6 -15.50 -13.84 -11.17
C ASN A 6 -14.05 -13.56 -11.62
N ASN A 7 -13.81 -12.33 -12.10
CA ASN A 7 -12.50 -11.89 -12.56
C ASN A 7 -11.66 -11.44 -11.35
N TYR A 8 -10.43 -11.87 -11.35
CA TYR A 8 -9.39 -11.51 -10.36
C TYR A 8 -8.14 -10.98 -11.05
N PRO A 9 -7.35 -10.15 -10.35
CA PRO A 9 -7.64 -9.58 -9.03
C PRO A 9 -8.82 -8.62 -9.06
N LYS A 10 -9.49 -8.42 -7.91
CA LYS A 10 -10.47 -7.36 -7.73
C LYS A 10 -9.78 -6.00 -7.76
N LEU A 11 -10.46 -4.98 -8.28
CA LEU A 11 -9.90 -3.66 -8.48
C LEU A 11 -10.37 -2.73 -7.36
N HIS A 12 -9.45 -2.29 -6.52
CA HIS A 12 -9.70 -1.40 -5.41
C HIS A 12 -9.06 -0.02 -5.63
N ASN A 13 -9.55 0.94 -4.88
CA ASN A 13 -9.03 2.29 -4.81
C ASN A 13 -8.70 2.66 -3.37
N ALA A 14 -7.55 3.29 -3.13
CA ALA A 14 -7.16 3.77 -1.81
C ALA A 14 -7.96 5.00 -1.38
N THR A 15 -8.33 5.08 -0.10
CA THR A 15 -9.02 6.24 0.47
C THR A 15 -8.09 7.18 1.24
N TRP A 16 -6.92 6.74 1.68
CA TRP A 16 -5.96 7.58 2.41
C TRP A 16 -5.45 8.81 1.65
N PRO A 17 -5.41 8.85 0.30
CA PRO A 17 -5.03 10.08 -0.41
C PRO A 17 -5.92 11.28 -0.10
N GLY A 18 -7.14 11.06 0.41
CA GLY A 18 -8.02 12.13 0.88
C GLY A 18 -7.62 12.76 2.21
N VAL A 19 -6.67 12.15 2.94
CA VAL A 19 -6.28 12.55 4.31
C VAL A 19 -4.79 12.83 4.42
N VAL A 20 -3.94 11.96 3.84
CA VAL A 20 -2.47 12.08 3.96
C VAL A 20 -1.98 13.40 3.38
N GLY A 21 -1.23 14.16 4.19
CA GLY A 21 -0.72 15.48 3.81
C GLY A 21 -1.77 16.59 3.74
N LYS A 22 -2.98 16.37 4.30
CA LYS A 22 -4.11 17.31 4.26
C LYS A 22 -4.61 17.67 5.67
N GLY A 23 -5.38 18.74 5.76
CA GLY A 23 -6.06 19.15 6.99
C GLY A 23 -5.22 19.98 7.96
N SER A 24 -3.95 20.25 7.69
CA SER A 24 -3.16 21.23 8.44
C SER A 24 -3.40 22.66 7.91
N PRO A 25 -3.07 23.71 8.68
CA PRO A 25 -3.37 25.11 8.29
C PRO A 25 -2.82 25.52 6.93
N ASP A 26 -1.68 24.95 6.50
CA ASP A 26 -1.00 25.30 5.27
C ASP A 26 -1.14 24.23 4.15
N SER A 27 -2.02 23.25 4.37
CA SER A 27 -2.29 22.17 3.41
C SER A 27 -3.71 22.26 2.83
N GLU A 28 -3.97 21.43 1.81
CA GLU A 28 -5.31 21.28 1.26
C GLU A 28 -6.28 20.70 2.32
N PRO A 29 -7.59 20.99 2.23
CA PRO A 29 -8.58 20.41 3.12
C PRO A 29 -8.68 18.90 2.93
N ILE A 30 -9.04 18.18 3.99
CA ILE A 30 -9.37 16.75 3.92
C ILE A 30 -10.55 16.54 2.97
N ILE A 31 -10.48 15.53 2.14
CA ILE A 31 -11.61 15.07 1.31
C ILE A 31 -12.41 14.05 2.13
N ALA A 32 -13.69 14.28 2.28
CA ALA A 32 -14.57 13.38 3.03
C ALA A 32 -14.61 11.97 2.42
N LEU A 33 -14.73 10.95 3.26
CA LEU A 33 -14.84 9.55 2.83
C LEU A 33 -15.97 9.35 1.81
N ASP A 34 -17.13 9.96 2.04
CA ASP A 34 -18.29 9.90 1.14
C ASP A 34 -17.97 10.38 -0.28
N THR A 35 -17.18 11.45 -0.40
CA THR A 35 -16.74 11.96 -1.70
C THR A 35 -15.89 10.92 -2.42
N LEU A 36 -14.94 10.30 -1.72
CA LEU A 36 -14.09 9.26 -2.30
C LEU A 36 -14.87 8.00 -2.68
N LEU A 37 -15.78 7.54 -1.81
CA LEU A 37 -16.65 6.41 -2.10
C LEU A 37 -17.53 6.66 -3.32
N ASN A 38 -18.12 7.87 -3.39
CA ASN A 38 -18.96 8.25 -4.53
C ASN A 38 -18.18 8.29 -5.85
N LEU A 39 -16.99 8.91 -5.85
CA LEU A 39 -16.13 8.98 -7.04
C LEU A 39 -15.65 7.58 -7.47
N THR A 40 -15.31 6.71 -6.52
CA THR A 40 -14.89 5.34 -6.79
C THR A 40 -16.05 4.51 -7.36
N ALA A 41 -17.24 4.57 -6.76
CA ALA A 41 -18.41 3.81 -7.19
C ALA A 41 -18.94 4.26 -8.55
N ASN A 42 -18.77 5.54 -8.89
CA ASN A 42 -19.19 6.12 -10.18
C ASN A 42 -18.12 6.04 -11.27
N ALA A 43 -16.90 5.61 -10.95
CA ALA A 43 -15.88 5.40 -11.97
C ALA A 43 -16.32 4.32 -12.97
N GLN A 44 -16.10 4.60 -14.26
CA GLN A 44 -16.49 3.70 -15.35
C GLN A 44 -15.41 3.65 -16.43
N TYR A 45 -15.12 2.44 -16.88
CA TYR A 45 -14.28 2.18 -18.04
C TYR A 45 -14.78 0.93 -18.77
N GLU A 46 -15.26 1.07 -20.01
CA GLU A 46 -15.79 -0.03 -20.83
C GLU A 46 -16.82 -0.91 -20.11
N GLY A 47 -17.73 -0.28 -19.36
CA GLY A 47 -18.75 -0.97 -18.57
C GLY A 47 -18.28 -1.58 -17.28
N GLN A 48 -17.00 -1.46 -16.95
CA GLN A 48 -16.41 -1.95 -15.71
C GLN A 48 -16.37 -0.89 -14.62
N LYS A 49 -16.28 -1.33 -13.37
CA LYS A 49 -16.24 -0.50 -12.16
C LYS A 49 -15.17 -1.00 -11.20
N PHE A 50 -14.84 -0.19 -10.21
CA PHE A 50 -14.09 -0.68 -9.07
C PHE A 50 -14.94 -1.69 -8.28
N ASP A 51 -14.28 -2.71 -7.73
CA ASP A 51 -14.89 -3.72 -6.86
C ASP A 51 -14.91 -3.27 -5.39
N GLY A 52 -13.98 -2.38 -4.99
CA GLY A 52 -13.86 -1.99 -3.60
C GLY A 52 -12.89 -0.83 -3.33
N VAL A 53 -12.65 -0.64 -2.04
CA VAL A 53 -11.72 0.37 -1.49
C VAL A 53 -10.83 -0.25 -0.43
N ASP A 54 -9.62 0.33 -0.28
CA ASP A 54 -8.75 0.10 0.85
C ASP A 54 -8.79 1.32 1.78
N LEU A 55 -8.73 1.10 3.09
CA LEU A 55 -9.02 2.12 4.08
C LEU A 55 -7.81 2.45 4.94
N TRP A 56 -7.68 3.71 5.33
CA TRP A 56 -6.86 4.10 6.47
C TRP A 56 -7.75 4.19 7.72
N LEU A 57 -7.33 3.46 8.79
CA LEU A 57 -8.07 3.44 10.05
C LEU A 57 -7.70 4.65 10.94
N ALA A 58 -7.97 5.84 10.44
CA ALA A 58 -7.73 7.10 11.14
C ALA A 58 -8.86 8.10 10.91
N ASP A 59 -9.04 8.98 11.88
CA ASP A 59 -9.98 10.10 11.76
C ASP A 59 -9.56 11.02 10.58
N PRO A 60 -10.51 11.64 9.90
CA PRO A 60 -11.95 11.58 10.13
C PRO A 60 -12.67 10.51 9.31
N HIS A 61 -11.96 9.62 8.61
CA HIS A 61 -12.58 8.61 7.76
C HIS A 61 -13.13 7.43 8.56
N VAL A 62 -12.27 6.68 9.22
CA VAL A 62 -12.63 5.53 10.05
C VAL A 62 -11.73 5.51 11.27
N SER A 63 -12.26 5.87 12.44
CA SER A 63 -11.43 5.87 13.65
C SER A 63 -10.98 4.48 14.05
N ILE A 64 -9.71 4.33 14.42
CA ILE A 64 -9.16 3.08 14.96
C ILE A 64 -9.82 2.69 16.30
N ASP A 65 -10.40 3.64 17.01
CA ASP A 65 -11.10 3.45 18.29
C ASP A 65 -12.61 3.23 18.12
N SER A 66 -13.09 3.00 16.90
CA SER A 66 -14.49 2.75 16.61
C SER A 66 -15.02 1.50 17.30
N SER A 67 -16.23 1.60 17.87
CA SER A 67 -16.95 0.42 18.36
C SER A 67 -17.37 -0.51 17.20
N LYS A 68 -17.76 -1.75 17.53
CA LYS A 68 -18.29 -2.69 16.54
C LYS A 68 -19.52 -2.16 15.82
N ASP A 69 -20.38 -1.40 16.52
CA ASP A 69 -21.58 -0.78 15.93
C ASP A 69 -21.23 0.37 15.00
N ASP A 70 -20.18 1.16 15.32
CA ASP A 70 -19.66 2.20 14.41
C ASP A 70 -19.11 1.54 13.14
N ILE A 71 -18.30 0.50 13.28
CA ILE A 71 -17.74 -0.24 12.14
C ILE A 71 -18.85 -0.88 11.30
N LYS A 72 -19.93 -1.36 11.95
CA LYS A 72 -21.08 -1.85 11.19
C LYS A 72 -21.73 -0.75 10.36
N ARG A 73 -21.89 0.47 10.89
CA ARG A 73 -22.43 1.58 10.11
C ARG A 73 -21.54 1.95 8.92
N VAL A 74 -20.21 1.96 9.12
CA VAL A 74 -19.25 2.19 8.04
C VAL A 74 -19.34 1.07 6.98
N ALA A 75 -19.40 -0.18 7.41
CA ALA A 75 -19.54 -1.32 6.52
C ALA A 75 -20.82 -1.28 5.69
N ASP A 76 -21.97 -1.03 6.34
CA ASP A 76 -23.27 -0.89 5.66
C ASP A 76 -23.24 0.29 4.66
N HIS A 77 -22.59 1.40 5.04
CA HIS A 77 -22.46 2.57 4.20
C HIS A 77 -21.63 2.29 2.94
N ILE A 78 -20.45 1.68 3.08
CA ILE A 78 -19.61 1.28 1.93
C ILE A 78 -20.36 0.28 1.04
N ALA A 79 -21.04 -0.69 1.64
CA ALA A 79 -21.87 -1.66 0.91
C ALA A 79 -23.00 -0.97 0.11
N GLY A 80 -23.55 0.15 0.64
CA GLY A 80 -24.54 0.96 -0.07
C GLY A 80 -24.06 1.55 -1.39
N PHE A 81 -22.75 1.77 -1.55
CA PHE A 81 -22.12 2.14 -2.82
C PHE A 81 -21.83 0.93 -3.73
N GLY A 82 -22.12 -0.30 -3.30
CA GLY A 82 -21.79 -1.52 -4.03
C GLY A 82 -20.32 -1.92 -3.95
N LEU A 83 -19.56 -1.34 -3.03
CA LEU A 83 -18.12 -1.56 -2.85
C LEU A 83 -17.84 -2.58 -1.74
N LYS A 84 -16.72 -3.28 -1.86
CA LYS A 84 -16.12 -4.12 -0.82
C LYS A 84 -14.95 -3.39 -0.16
N VAL A 85 -14.44 -3.94 0.93
CA VAL A 85 -13.28 -3.44 1.65
C VAL A 85 -12.13 -4.43 1.48
N GLY A 86 -10.93 -3.92 1.27
CA GLY A 86 -9.68 -4.67 1.14
C GLY A 86 -8.72 -4.46 2.31
N SER A 87 -7.51 -4.03 2.01
CA SER A 87 -6.45 -3.83 3.00
C SER A 87 -6.71 -2.58 3.87
N PHE A 88 -6.14 -2.61 5.07
CA PHE A 88 -6.17 -1.49 6.01
C PHE A 88 -4.77 -0.93 6.24
N VAL A 89 -4.66 0.38 6.31
CA VAL A 89 -3.49 1.04 6.89
C VAL A 89 -3.74 1.24 8.38
N ALA A 90 -2.95 0.58 9.22
CA ALA A 90 -3.00 0.77 10.67
C ALA A 90 -2.30 2.09 11.07
N PRO A 91 -2.89 2.93 11.93
CA PRO A 91 -2.29 4.20 12.34
C PRO A 91 -1.22 3.98 13.43
N ILE A 92 -0.14 3.34 13.06
CA ILE A 92 0.94 2.89 13.96
C ILE A 92 1.87 4.01 14.41
N TRP A 93 1.84 5.17 13.76
CA TRP A 93 2.76 6.29 14.01
C TRP A 93 2.48 7.03 15.30
N GLY A 94 3.49 7.60 15.94
CA GLY A 94 3.41 8.33 17.19
C GLY A 94 2.37 9.45 17.18
N GLY A 95 2.29 10.24 16.10
CA GLY A 95 1.29 11.30 15.92
C GLY A 95 -0.16 10.80 15.83
N ALA A 96 -0.38 9.53 15.52
CA ALA A 96 -1.68 8.87 15.46
C ALA A 96 -1.98 7.98 16.69
N GLY A 97 -1.24 8.14 17.77
CA GLY A 97 -1.41 7.36 19.00
C GLY A 97 -0.64 6.01 19.02
N GLY A 98 0.15 5.73 17.99
CA GLY A 98 1.02 4.57 17.91
C GLY A 98 2.40 4.81 18.51
N GLY A 99 3.42 4.11 18.01
CA GLY A 99 4.79 4.20 18.46
C GLY A 99 5.77 3.84 17.34
N SER A 100 6.88 3.21 17.69
CA SER A 100 7.89 2.74 16.75
C SER A 100 8.12 1.24 16.89
N ALA A 101 8.32 0.54 15.76
CA ALA A 101 8.65 -0.89 15.79
C ALA A 101 10.04 -1.19 16.34
N MET A 102 10.94 -0.20 16.40
CA MET A 102 12.27 -0.30 17.03
C MET A 102 12.43 0.59 18.26
N GLY A 103 11.35 1.19 18.76
CA GLY A 103 11.35 2.08 19.90
C GLY A 103 11.59 1.40 21.25
N ASP A 104 11.33 2.14 22.31
CA ASP A 104 11.33 1.56 23.65
C ASP A 104 10.10 0.66 23.88
N ALA A 105 10.03 0.04 25.07
CA ALA A 105 8.96 -0.90 25.39
C ALA A 105 7.55 -0.28 25.32
N ASP A 106 7.41 1.00 25.66
CA ASP A 106 6.13 1.70 25.61
C ASP A 106 5.76 2.07 24.17
N GLU A 107 6.69 2.43 23.33
CA GLU A 107 6.47 2.69 21.89
C GLU A 107 6.08 1.41 21.15
N VAL A 108 6.79 0.31 21.37
CA VAL A 108 6.46 -1.01 20.83
C VAL A 108 5.07 -1.46 21.27
N LYS A 109 4.74 -1.25 22.55
CA LYS A 109 3.40 -1.57 23.09
C LYS A 109 2.30 -0.76 22.40
N ARG A 110 2.51 0.55 22.18
CA ARG A 110 1.53 1.38 21.44
C ARG A 110 1.40 0.92 19.99
N PHE A 111 2.52 0.65 19.33
CA PHE A 111 2.53 0.09 17.96
C PHE A 111 1.67 -1.18 17.87
N LEU A 112 1.93 -2.17 18.73
CA LEU A 112 1.20 -3.44 18.75
C LEU A 112 -0.27 -3.27 19.12
N SER A 113 -0.61 -2.32 19.99
CA SER A 113 -2.00 -1.98 20.32
C SER A 113 -2.78 -1.46 19.10
N GLN A 114 -2.15 -0.64 18.25
CA GLN A 114 -2.80 -0.17 17.01
C GLN A 114 -2.99 -1.32 16.01
N VAL A 115 -2.00 -2.22 15.90
CA VAL A 115 -2.13 -3.43 15.07
C VAL A 115 -3.29 -4.31 15.56
N GLU A 116 -3.40 -4.54 16.86
CA GLU A 116 -4.48 -5.35 17.45
C GLU A 116 -5.87 -4.76 17.15
N LYS A 117 -6.03 -3.45 17.34
CA LYS A 117 -7.30 -2.76 17.01
C LYS A 117 -7.63 -2.88 15.52
N ALA A 118 -6.64 -2.69 14.63
CA ALA A 118 -6.83 -2.83 13.20
C ALA A 118 -7.25 -4.26 12.82
N CYS A 119 -6.62 -5.27 13.41
CA CYS A 119 -6.98 -6.68 13.22
C CYS A 119 -8.40 -6.98 13.71
N GLN A 120 -8.78 -6.41 14.86
CA GLN A 120 -10.14 -6.56 15.40
C GLN A 120 -11.19 -5.94 14.46
N ILE A 121 -10.94 -4.75 13.91
CA ILE A 121 -11.82 -4.13 12.91
C ILE A 121 -11.88 -5.01 11.65
N GLY A 122 -10.74 -5.53 11.21
CA GLY A 122 -10.66 -6.43 10.06
C GLY A 122 -11.51 -7.69 10.25
N GLN A 123 -11.42 -8.32 11.41
CA GLN A 123 -12.25 -9.47 11.78
C GLN A 123 -13.74 -9.12 11.75
N TRP A 124 -14.15 -8.01 12.36
CA TRP A 124 -15.56 -7.59 12.34
C TRP A 124 -16.10 -7.38 10.93
N MET A 125 -15.36 -6.69 10.06
CA MET A 125 -15.78 -6.46 8.67
C MET A 125 -15.79 -7.76 7.85
N ARG A 126 -14.91 -8.69 8.11
CA ARG A 126 -14.93 -10.02 7.49
C ARG A 126 -16.16 -10.81 7.94
N ASP A 127 -16.48 -10.82 9.23
CA ASP A 127 -17.65 -11.49 9.77
C ASP A 127 -18.96 -10.92 9.21
N MET A 128 -18.97 -9.62 8.86
CA MET A 128 -20.08 -8.95 8.16
C MET A 128 -20.11 -9.25 6.64
N GLY A 129 -19.10 -9.94 6.09
CA GLY A 129 -19.02 -10.32 4.67
C GLY A 129 -18.67 -9.16 3.72
N ILE A 130 -18.23 -8.00 4.25
CA ILE A 130 -17.84 -6.86 3.41
C ILE A 130 -16.35 -6.87 3.04
N ARG A 131 -15.51 -7.51 3.85
CA ARG A 131 -14.06 -7.58 3.67
C ARG A 131 -13.63 -9.03 3.36
N PRO A 132 -13.72 -9.46 2.08
CA PRO A 132 -13.39 -10.84 1.69
C PRO A 132 -11.89 -11.11 1.61
N THR A 133 -11.06 -10.07 1.53
CA THR A 133 -9.60 -10.15 1.36
C THR A 133 -8.96 -8.87 1.89
N GLY A 134 -7.65 -8.86 2.06
CA GLY A 134 -6.86 -7.71 2.47
C GLY A 134 -6.04 -7.96 3.72
N GLY A 135 -4.89 -7.30 3.83
CA GLY A 135 -3.96 -7.34 4.96
C GLY A 135 -4.06 -6.11 5.85
N ILE A 136 -3.30 -6.12 6.93
CA ILE A 136 -3.07 -4.96 7.80
C ILE A 136 -1.71 -4.37 7.44
N ARG A 137 -1.70 -3.21 6.81
CA ARG A 137 -0.49 -2.51 6.40
C ARG A 137 0.17 -1.86 7.60
N VAL A 138 1.47 -2.06 7.71
CA VAL A 138 2.37 -1.44 8.67
C VAL A 138 3.69 -1.03 8.00
N ASP A 139 4.47 -0.19 8.69
CA ASP A 139 5.88 0.10 8.41
C ASP A 139 6.67 0.13 9.74
N SER A 140 7.95 0.53 9.73
CA SER A 140 8.74 0.59 10.97
C SER A 140 8.38 1.78 11.86
N SER A 141 7.66 2.75 11.38
CA SER A 141 7.32 4.00 12.06
C SER A 141 8.54 4.75 12.64
N THR A 142 9.67 4.63 11.94
CA THR A 142 10.93 5.27 12.34
C THR A 142 11.73 5.68 11.12
N GLY A 143 12.32 6.88 11.16
CA GLY A 143 13.14 7.41 10.07
C GLY A 143 14.47 6.66 9.88
N VAL A 144 15.04 6.80 8.68
CA VAL A 144 16.29 6.14 8.29
C VAL A 144 17.46 6.57 9.16
N GLU A 145 17.55 7.86 9.53
CA GLU A 145 18.64 8.40 10.37
C GLU A 145 18.69 7.73 11.75
N ALA A 146 17.54 7.53 12.39
CA ALA A 146 17.48 6.85 13.69
C ALA A 146 17.83 5.36 13.57
N TRP A 147 17.40 4.70 12.48
CA TRP A 147 17.76 3.31 12.20
C TRP A 147 19.27 3.16 11.96
N ASP A 148 19.92 4.10 11.27
CA ASP A 148 21.34 4.04 10.87
C ASP A 148 22.32 4.16 12.07
N GLN A 149 21.83 4.50 13.25
CA GLN A 149 22.64 4.49 14.48
C GLN A 149 23.08 3.07 14.89
N ASP A 150 22.27 2.05 14.63
CA ASP A 150 22.59 0.62 14.84
C ASP A 150 21.76 -0.23 13.85
N PRO A 151 22.15 -0.30 12.57
CA PRO A 151 21.35 -0.96 11.54
C PRO A 151 21.02 -2.43 11.84
N GLU A 152 21.97 -3.17 12.42
CA GLU A 152 21.78 -4.58 12.78
C GLU A 152 20.81 -4.74 13.96
N GLY A 153 21.05 -4.03 15.04
CA GLY A 153 20.21 -4.10 16.24
C GLY A 153 18.82 -3.55 15.99
N ASN A 154 18.71 -2.46 15.26
CA ASN A 154 17.42 -1.83 14.94
C ASN A 154 16.59 -2.69 13.98
N THR A 155 17.20 -3.32 12.96
CA THR A 155 16.48 -4.27 12.10
C THR A 155 15.98 -5.48 12.90
N ARG A 156 16.75 -5.95 13.88
CA ARG A 156 16.34 -7.05 14.76
C ARG A 156 15.14 -6.67 15.64
N LYS A 157 15.14 -5.45 16.21
CA LYS A 157 14.00 -4.94 16.99
C LYS A 157 12.73 -4.85 16.12
N ILE A 158 12.84 -4.31 14.89
CA ILE A 158 11.71 -4.26 13.95
C ILE A 158 11.20 -5.68 13.67
N ALA A 159 12.11 -6.63 13.40
CA ALA A 159 11.73 -8.01 13.11
C ALA A 159 11.03 -8.69 14.31
N ASP A 160 11.49 -8.43 15.54
CA ASP A 160 10.86 -8.94 16.76
C ASP A 160 9.45 -8.37 16.92
N THR A 161 9.28 -7.06 16.75
CA THR A 161 7.98 -6.38 16.81
C THR A 161 7.04 -6.90 15.72
N PHE A 162 7.52 -7.11 14.48
CA PHE A 162 6.70 -7.63 13.40
C PHE A 162 6.29 -9.09 13.61
N ARG A 163 7.11 -9.90 14.29
CA ARG A 163 6.69 -11.25 14.71
C ARG A 163 5.54 -11.21 15.73
N GLU A 164 5.61 -10.31 16.71
CA GLU A 164 4.50 -10.15 17.66
C GLU A 164 3.24 -9.62 16.94
N ALA A 165 3.37 -8.64 16.05
CA ALA A 165 2.28 -8.17 15.20
C ALA A 165 1.68 -9.32 14.36
N GLY A 166 2.52 -10.20 13.80
CA GLY A 166 2.10 -11.38 13.07
C GLY A 166 1.27 -12.35 13.92
N LYS A 167 1.69 -12.63 15.15
CA LYS A 167 0.94 -13.47 16.10
C LYS A 167 -0.44 -12.87 16.45
N ILE A 168 -0.48 -11.54 16.65
CA ILE A 168 -1.75 -10.81 16.85
C ILE A 168 -2.63 -10.99 15.62
N ALA A 169 -2.10 -10.76 14.42
CA ALA A 169 -2.87 -10.89 13.19
C ALA A 169 -3.43 -12.31 13.01
N GLU A 170 -2.61 -13.35 13.19
CA GLU A 170 -3.07 -14.75 13.13
C GLU A 170 -4.22 -15.04 14.10
N SER A 171 -4.20 -14.49 15.33
CA SER A 171 -5.26 -14.70 16.32
C SER A 171 -6.61 -14.11 15.90
N HIS A 172 -6.60 -13.12 15.00
CA HIS A 172 -7.77 -12.50 14.39
C HIS A 172 -8.08 -13.06 12.98
N GLY A 173 -7.30 -14.04 12.49
CA GLY A 173 -7.38 -14.54 11.11
C GLY A 173 -6.97 -13.50 10.06
N GLU A 174 -6.11 -12.57 10.43
CA GLU A 174 -5.52 -11.52 9.58
C GLU A 174 -4.07 -11.85 9.23
N TYR A 175 -3.45 -11.03 8.38
CA TYR A 175 -2.03 -11.05 8.08
C TYR A 175 -1.49 -9.62 7.97
N ILE A 176 -0.18 -9.48 8.22
CA ILE A 176 0.53 -8.20 8.17
C ILE A 176 1.17 -8.03 6.80
N VAL A 177 1.07 -6.85 6.25
CA VAL A 177 1.78 -6.45 5.03
C VAL A 177 2.65 -5.23 5.33
N ALA A 178 3.96 -5.42 5.26
CA ALA A 178 4.94 -4.41 5.53
C ALA A 178 5.23 -3.61 4.25
N GLU A 179 4.87 -2.33 4.23
CA GLU A 179 5.13 -1.46 3.09
C GLU A 179 6.48 -0.77 3.25
N GLY A 180 7.40 -1.09 2.35
CA GLY A 180 8.71 -0.45 2.30
C GLY A 180 8.65 0.86 1.52
N GLU A 181 8.99 1.95 2.20
CA GLU A 181 9.17 3.29 1.61
C GLU A 181 10.55 3.83 1.95
N ILE A 182 11.08 4.72 1.13
CA ILE A 182 12.43 5.28 1.29
C ILE A 182 12.64 6.06 2.59
N CYS A 183 11.56 6.46 3.28
CA CYS A 183 11.60 7.17 4.56
C CYS A 183 11.68 6.24 5.78
N TRP A 184 11.30 4.95 5.65
CA TRP A 184 11.21 4.06 6.81
C TRP A 184 12.52 3.29 7.05
N GLY A 185 13.14 3.51 8.19
CA GLY A 185 14.37 2.82 8.60
C GLY A 185 14.19 1.29 8.63
N GLY A 186 15.16 0.55 8.09
CA GLY A 186 15.11 -0.89 7.92
C GLY A 186 14.22 -1.38 6.78
N MET A 187 13.50 -0.47 6.12
CA MET A 187 12.60 -0.76 5.00
C MET A 187 12.81 0.17 3.80
N HIS A 188 13.82 1.03 3.87
CA HIS A 188 14.09 2.11 2.90
C HIS A 188 14.75 1.66 1.60
N SER A 189 15.08 0.38 1.45
CA SER A 189 15.56 -0.21 0.21
C SER A 189 15.03 -1.61 0.00
N TRP A 190 15.10 -2.10 -1.24
CA TRP A 190 14.68 -3.46 -1.55
C TRP A 190 15.50 -4.53 -0.81
N ARG A 191 16.79 -4.28 -0.53
CA ARG A 191 17.64 -5.23 0.22
C ARG A 191 17.32 -5.26 1.70
N GLU A 192 17.09 -4.09 2.30
CA GLU A 192 16.71 -4.02 3.72
C GLU A 192 15.33 -4.64 3.95
N ASN A 193 14.38 -4.48 3.03
CA ASN A 193 13.09 -5.18 3.09
C ASN A 193 13.26 -6.71 3.03
N VAL A 194 14.06 -7.23 2.09
CA VAL A 194 14.34 -8.69 2.03
C VAL A 194 14.97 -9.16 3.34
N ARG A 195 16.00 -8.47 3.81
CA ARG A 195 16.69 -8.79 5.06
C ARG A 195 15.74 -8.82 6.26
N LEU A 196 14.88 -7.80 6.38
CA LEU A 196 13.88 -7.72 7.45
C LEU A 196 12.91 -8.90 7.40
N LEU A 197 12.34 -9.19 6.24
CA LEU A 197 11.36 -10.27 6.06
C LEU A 197 11.97 -11.66 6.29
N GLU A 198 13.22 -11.88 5.86
CA GLU A 198 13.98 -13.10 6.20
C GLU A 198 14.18 -13.23 7.72
N MET A 199 14.48 -12.12 8.39
CA MET A 199 14.68 -12.10 9.84
C MET A 199 13.36 -12.30 10.60
N VAL A 200 12.23 -11.77 10.13
CA VAL A 200 10.88 -12.02 10.66
C VAL A 200 10.50 -13.49 10.52
N ASN A 201 10.74 -14.09 9.37
CA ASN A 201 10.53 -15.51 9.06
C ASN A 201 9.14 -16.06 9.44
N MET A 202 8.07 -15.33 9.05
CA MET A 202 6.68 -15.74 9.19
C MET A 202 5.97 -15.72 7.82
N PRO A 203 6.37 -16.59 6.87
CA PRO A 203 5.83 -16.56 5.52
C PRO A 203 4.31 -16.79 5.50
N GLY A 204 3.60 -15.93 4.76
CA GLY A 204 2.13 -15.97 4.67
C GLY A 204 1.39 -15.25 5.81
N VAL A 205 2.08 -14.89 6.90
CA VAL A 205 1.52 -14.15 8.04
C VAL A 205 2.06 -12.72 8.07
N VAL A 206 3.37 -12.57 7.89
CA VAL A 206 4.02 -11.27 7.72
C VAL A 206 4.69 -11.28 6.35
N GLY A 207 4.24 -10.40 5.48
CA GLY A 207 4.76 -10.29 4.13
C GLY A 207 4.98 -8.85 3.72
N TYR A 208 5.22 -8.67 2.43
CA TYR A 208 5.51 -7.39 1.81
C TYR A 208 4.25 -6.82 1.13
N GLN A 209 3.98 -5.56 1.33
CA GLN A 209 3.10 -4.79 0.47
C GLN A 209 3.96 -4.13 -0.60
N ALA A 210 3.78 -4.55 -1.83
CA ALA A 210 4.48 -3.96 -2.95
C ALA A 210 3.73 -2.74 -3.45
N ASP A 211 4.39 -1.59 -3.47
CA ASP A 211 3.93 -0.40 -4.18
C ASP A 211 4.85 -0.09 -5.35
N MET A 212 4.26 0.25 -6.50
CA MET A 212 5.00 0.48 -7.72
C MET A 212 5.84 1.75 -7.67
N ALA A 213 5.34 2.82 -7.03
CA ALA A 213 6.06 4.09 -6.92
C ALA A 213 7.26 3.96 -5.97
N HIS A 214 7.09 3.31 -4.82
CA HIS A 214 8.19 3.06 -3.88
C HIS A 214 9.25 2.13 -4.48
N SER A 215 8.82 1.09 -5.19
CA SER A 215 9.72 0.17 -5.90
C SER A 215 10.58 0.88 -6.95
N MET A 216 10.03 1.90 -7.62
CA MET A 216 10.78 2.74 -8.56
C MET A 216 11.91 3.50 -7.86
N LEU A 217 11.68 4.04 -6.67
CA LEU A 217 12.71 4.74 -5.90
C LEU A 217 13.77 3.79 -5.35
N PHE A 218 13.43 2.55 -5.05
CA PHE A 218 14.42 1.52 -4.71
C PHE A 218 15.37 1.23 -5.88
N VAL A 219 14.85 1.20 -7.10
CA VAL A 219 15.67 1.08 -8.32
C VAL A 219 16.67 2.24 -8.44
N LEU A 220 16.23 3.44 -8.08
CA LEU A 220 17.05 4.65 -8.11
C LEU A 220 17.99 4.80 -6.91
N GLY A 221 17.88 3.95 -5.88
CA GLY A 221 18.69 4.00 -4.67
C GLY A 221 18.47 5.26 -3.84
N ALA A 222 17.24 5.81 -3.85
CA ALA A 222 16.87 6.90 -2.97
C ALA A 222 17.04 6.47 -1.50
N ASN A 223 17.72 7.29 -0.69
CA ASN A 223 18.15 6.99 0.70
C ASN A 223 19.00 5.70 0.88
N ALA A 224 19.37 5.02 -0.19
CA ALA A 224 20.17 3.77 -0.15
C ALA A 224 21.07 3.65 -1.40
N GLU A 225 22.02 4.56 -1.56
CA GLU A 225 22.91 4.61 -2.73
C GLU A 225 23.63 3.28 -3.01
N LYS A 226 24.00 2.54 -1.96
CA LYS A 226 24.62 1.20 -2.06
C LYS A 226 23.75 0.17 -2.77
N ASP A 227 22.44 0.36 -2.80
CA ASP A 227 21.45 -0.56 -3.36
C ASP A 227 20.90 -0.09 -4.73
N ARG A 228 21.41 1.02 -5.22
CA ARG A 228 21.07 1.60 -6.52
C ARG A 228 21.30 0.61 -7.67
N LEU A 229 20.36 0.54 -8.60
CA LEU A 229 20.44 -0.32 -9.77
C LEU A 229 20.62 0.44 -11.09
N LEU A 230 20.22 1.71 -11.13
CA LEU A 230 20.40 2.58 -12.29
C LEU A 230 21.31 3.75 -11.92
N PRO A 231 22.17 4.25 -12.83
CA PRO A 231 23.07 5.37 -12.56
C PRO A 231 22.29 6.65 -12.24
N ALA A 232 22.91 7.58 -11.50
CA ALA A 232 22.26 8.84 -11.11
C ALA A 232 21.82 9.69 -12.33
N ASN A 233 22.55 9.62 -13.43
CA ASN A 233 22.26 10.29 -14.71
C ASN A 233 21.63 9.34 -15.73
N PHE A 234 20.75 8.44 -15.28
CA PHE A 234 20.11 7.43 -16.11
C PHE A 234 19.38 8.06 -17.31
N ASN A 235 19.63 7.49 -18.48
CA ASN A 235 18.91 7.87 -19.69
C ASN A 235 17.54 7.18 -19.74
N TRP A 236 16.48 7.94 -19.49
CA TRP A 236 15.11 7.43 -19.44
C TRP A 236 14.58 6.84 -20.77
N SER A 237 15.30 7.05 -21.89
CA SER A 237 14.97 6.35 -23.14
C SER A 237 15.43 4.91 -23.18
N ASP A 238 16.31 4.45 -22.26
CA ASP A 238 16.72 3.07 -22.11
C ASP A 238 15.71 2.28 -21.27
N THR A 239 14.56 2.02 -21.85
CA THR A 239 13.48 1.28 -21.18
C THR A 239 13.88 -0.16 -20.84
N ALA A 240 14.81 -0.76 -21.61
CA ALA A 240 15.27 -2.13 -21.34
C ALA A 240 16.09 -2.22 -20.04
N ALA A 241 16.96 -1.24 -19.78
CA ALA A 241 17.69 -1.17 -18.51
C ALA A 241 16.77 -0.89 -17.33
N LEU A 242 15.77 -0.01 -17.50
CA LEU A 242 14.74 0.23 -16.47
C LEU A 242 13.96 -1.04 -16.15
N ASP A 243 13.48 -1.74 -17.18
CA ASP A 243 12.76 -3.00 -17.04
C ASP A 243 13.58 -4.06 -16.28
N ALA A 244 14.85 -4.20 -16.64
CA ALA A 244 15.74 -5.16 -15.99
C ALA A 244 15.96 -4.82 -14.50
N ALA A 245 16.19 -3.55 -14.19
CA ALA A 245 16.38 -3.06 -12.81
C ALA A 245 15.11 -3.23 -11.98
N TYR A 246 13.95 -2.82 -12.51
CA TYR A 246 12.68 -2.95 -11.82
C TYR A 246 12.29 -4.42 -11.59
N ASN A 247 12.46 -5.28 -12.60
CA ASN A 247 12.21 -6.71 -12.46
C ASN A 247 13.14 -7.37 -11.43
N LYS A 248 14.36 -6.86 -11.24
CA LYS A 248 15.28 -7.35 -10.20
C LYS A 248 14.70 -7.08 -8.80
N VAL A 249 14.20 -5.87 -8.54
CA VAL A 249 13.52 -5.53 -7.28
C VAL A 249 12.30 -6.41 -7.06
N ALA A 250 11.40 -6.47 -8.05
CA ALA A 250 10.20 -7.29 -7.97
C ALA A 250 10.53 -8.77 -7.74
N THR A 251 11.55 -9.31 -8.42
CA THR A 251 11.97 -10.70 -8.26
C THR A 251 12.49 -11.02 -6.85
N ALA A 252 13.17 -10.08 -6.21
CA ALA A 252 13.66 -10.25 -4.84
C ALA A 252 12.54 -10.22 -3.79
N LEU A 253 11.57 -9.32 -3.95
CA LEU A 253 10.51 -9.10 -2.97
C LEU A 253 9.22 -9.92 -3.22
N ARG A 254 8.95 -10.32 -4.46
CA ARG A 254 7.74 -11.09 -4.83
C ARG A 254 7.48 -12.36 -4.00
N PRO A 255 8.49 -13.17 -3.56
CA PRO A 255 8.23 -14.32 -2.70
C PRO A 255 7.50 -13.95 -1.40
N TRP A 256 7.76 -12.76 -0.89
CA TRP A 256 7.20 -12.21 0.34
C TRP A 256 5.91 -11.41 0.12
N THR A 257 5.61 -11.02 -1.13
CA THR A 257 4.50 -10.12 -1.44
C THR A 257 3.16 -10.80 -1.19
N LEU A 258 2.33 -10.16 -0.35
CA LEU A 258 0.98 -10.58 0.00
C LEU A 258 -0.07 -9.54 -0.40
N ASP A 259 0.35 -8.30 -0.70
CA ASP A 259 -0.52 -7.21 -1.13
C ASP A 259 0.18 -6.34 -2.17
N PHE A 260 -0.59 -5.67 -3.04
CA PHE A 260 -0.02 -4.98 -4.18
C PHE A 260 -0.77 -3.69 -4.54
N HIS A 261 -0.04 -2.59 -4.52
CA HIS A 261 -0.48 -1.28 -4.98
C HIS A 261 0.04 -0.97 -6.38
N VAL A 262 -0.88 -0.66 -7.26
CA VAL A 262 -0.60 -0.13 -8.60
C VAL A 262 -0.47 1.37 -8.49
N ALA A 263 0.63 1.91 -8.98
CA ALA A 263 0.92 3.34 -8.95
C ALA A 263 1.77 3.76 -10.15
N GLN A 264 1.83 5.06 -10.41
CA GLN A 264 2.77 5.67 -11.37
C GLN A 264 3.75 6.56 -10.62
N ASN A 265 5.00 6.62 -11.08
CA ASN A 265 6.05 7.46 -10.52
C ASN A 265 6.91 8.07 -11.64
N ASP A 266 7.41 9.29 -11.45
CA ASP A 266 8.26 10.00 -12.40
C ASP A 266 9.77 9.91 -12.09
N GLY A 267 10.15 9.11 -11.10
CA GLY A 267 11.52 8.99 -10.61
C GLY A 267 11.88 10.02 -9.55
N THR A 268 10.90 10.75 -9.00
CA THR A 268 11.14 11.76 -7.96
C THR A 268 10.48 11.38 -6.62
N THR A 269 10.99 12.01 -5.57
CA THR A 269 10.41 11.96 -4.22
C THR A 269 9.44 13.11 -4.02
N PHE A 270 8.56 13.00 -3.01
CA PHE A 270 7.64 14.02 -2.60
C PHE A 270 7.69 14.23 -1.08
N GLY A 271 7.44 15.47 -0.63
CA GLY A 271 7.40 15.81 0.78
C GLY A 271 8.73 16.25 1.38
N SER A 272 8.76 16.63 2.64
CA SER A 272 9.88 17.23 3.34
C SER A 272 10.28 16.54 4.66
N GLY A 273 9.36 15.93 5.38
CA GLY A 273 9.59 15.17 6.62
C GLY A 273 9.98 13.71 6.35
N ASP A 274 10.17 12.93 7.38
CA ASP A 274 10.49 11.50 7.26
C ASP A 274 9.36 10.75 6.57
N HIS A 275 8.13 10.94 7.03
CA HIS A 275 6.94 10.33 6.43
C HIS A 275 6.59 10.94 5.06
N GLU A 276 6.88 12.21 4.86
CA GLU A 276 6.56 12.95 3.64
C GLU A 276 7.56 12.75 2.51
N LYS A 277 8.78 12.27 2.80
CA LYS A 277 9.78 11.90 1.79
C LYS A 277 9.54 10.50 1.28
N THR A 278 8.50 10.35 0.50
CA THR A 278 8.13 9.08 -0.14
C THR A 278 8.23 9.16 -1.67
N GLY A 279 7.85 8.12 -2.37
CA GLY A 279 7.74 8.12 -3.82
C GLY A 279 6.61 9.05 -4.28
N ARG A 280 6.91 9.99 -5.20
CA ARG A 280 5.85 10.79 -5.79
C ARG A 280 4.89 9.91 -6.57
N HIS A 281 3.65 9.82 -6.11
CA HIS A 281 2.59 9.19 -6.89
C HIS A 281 2.11 10.17 -7.97
N CYS A 282 2.14 9.72 -9.21
CA CYS A 282 1.74 10.52 -10.37
C CYS A 282 0.39 10.07 -10.90
N GLN A 283 -0.33 10.95 -11.59
CA GLN A 283 -1.48 10.55 -12.37
C GLN A 283 -1.07 9.50 -13.41
N ILE A 284 -1.99 8.62 -13.77
CA ILE A 284 -1.71 7.53 -14.72
C ILE A 284 -1.23 8.03 -16.09
N ASP A 285 -1.69 9.21 -16.49
CA ASP A 285 -1.35 9.88 -17.74
C ASP A 285 -0.34 11.03 -17.58
N ASP A 286 0.41 11.06 -16.48
CA ASP A 286 1.49 12.04 -16.28
C ASP A 286 2.55 11.84 -17.38
N PRO A 287 2.86 12.90 -18.17
CA PRO A 287 3.83 12.79 -19.27
C PRO A 287 5.26 12.48 -18.79
N ASN A 288 5.55 12.70 -17.50
CA ASN A 288 6.82 12.36 -16.88
C ASN A 288 6.81 10.97 -16.21
N GLY A 289 5.67 10.28 -16.18
CA GLY A 289 5.56 8.93 -15.63
C GLY A 289 6.56 7.97 -16.29
N ARG A 290 7.26 7.19 -15.48
CA ARG A 290 8.36 6.31 -15.92
C ARG A 290 7.95 4.85 -16.06
N LEU A 291 6.81 4.47 -15.48
CA LEU A 291 6.35 3.10 -15.46
C LEU A 291 5.39 2.80 -16.62
N ASP A 292 5.67 1.77 -17.40
CA ASP A 292 4.62 1.06 -18.12
C ASP A 292 3.84 0.27 -17.08
N VAL A 293 2.75 0.84 -16.59
CA VAL A 293 2.00 0.32 -15.44
C VAL A 293 1.56 -1.12 -15.67
N THR A 294 1.07 -1.45 -16.86
CA THR A 294 0.63 -2.81 -17.17
C THR A 294 1.79 -3.79 -17.15
N LYS A 295 2.89 -3.47 -17.82
CA LYS A 295 4.07 -4.32 -17.90
C LYS A 295 4.73 -4.52 -16.53
N HIS A 296 4.97 -3.41 -15.81
CA HIS A 296 5.67 -3.46 -14.53
C HIS A 296 4.82 -4.14 -13.44
N ALA A 297 3.50 -4.00 -13.45
CA ALA A 297 2.61 -4.79 -12.59
C ALA A 297 2.77 -6.30 -12.83
N GLY A 298 3.02 -6.71 -14.08
CA GLY A 298 3.25 -8.10 -14.43
C GLY A 298 4.45 -8.73 -13.71
N TYR A 299 5.48 -7.96 -13.35
CA TYR A 299 6.61 -8.47 -12.58
C TYR A 299 6.23 -8.88 -11.14
N TRP A 300 5.18 -8.33 -10.58
CA TRP A 300 4.65 -8.70 -9.27
C TRP A 300 3.61 -9.83 -9.34
N LEU A 301 2.78 -9.81 -10.38
CA LEU A 301 1.64 -10.72 -10.53
C LEU A 301 2.01 -12.06 -11.19
N ARG A 302 3.20 -12.16 -11.78
CA ARG A 302 3.72 -13.39 -12.42
C ARG A 302 5.02 -13.85 -11.78
N ASP A 303 5.25 -15.16 -11.78
CA ASP A 303 6.51 -15.75 -11.35
C ASP A 303 7.64 -15.56 -12.40
N ARG A 304 8.84 -16.07 -12.11
CA ARG A 304 10.00 -15.98 -13.00
C ARG A 304 9.80 -16.73 -14.35
N LYS A 305 8.85 -17.66 -14.41
CA LYS A 305 8.50 -18.42 -15.61
C LYS A 305 7.34 -17.77 -16.38
N GLY A 306 6.83 -16.65 -15.90
CA GLY A 306 5.70 -15.94 -16.48
C GLY A 306 4.32 -16.49 -16.09
N TYR A 307 4.23 -17.47 -15.19
CA TYR A 307 2.96 -17.98 -14.70
C TYR A 307 2.34 -17.04 -13.67
N LEU A 308 1.02 -16.91 -13.71
CA LEU A 308 0.27 -16.12 -12.72
C LEU A 308 0.45 -16.70 -11.30
N THR A 309 0.81 -15.85 -10.35
CA THR A 309 0.95 -16.28 -8.95
C THR A 309 -0.38 -16.51 -8.26
N ARG A 310 -1.45 -15.82 -8.68
CA ARG A 310 -2.81 -15.84 -8.11
C ARG A 310 -2.87 -15.57 -6.60
N LYS A 311 -1.83 -14.93 -6.06
CA LYS A 311 -1.72 -14.63 -4.63
C LYS A 311 -2.60 -13.44 -4.24
N MET A 312 -2.50 -12.34 -5.00
CA MET A 312 -3.23 -11.10 -4.72
C MET A 312 -4.65 -11.22 -5.28
N ARG A 313 -5.63 -11.40 -4.39
CA ARG A 313 -7.05 -11.49 -4.78
C ARG A 313 -7.66 -10.12 -5.09
N HIS A 314 -7.04 -9.05 -4.64
CA HIS A 314 -7.29 -7.69 -5.09
C HIS A 314 -5.97 -6.98 -5.35
N ILE A 315 -6.04 -5.88 -6.09
CA ILE A 315 -4.98 -4.90 -6.28
C ILE A 315 -5.59 -3.52 -6.05
N CYS A 316 -4.83 -2.62 -5.44
CA CYS A 316 -5.30 -1.28 -5.13
C CYS A 316 -4.55 -0.23 -5.94
N TRP A 317 -5.24 0.80 -6.40
CA TRP A 317 -4.56 1.99 -6.90
C TRP A 317 -4.18 2.89 -5.75
N ASP A 318 -2.90 3.28 -5.67
CA ASP A 318 -2.44 4.29 -4.74
C ASP A 318 -2.17 5.62 -5.45
N GLY A 319 -2.95 6.63 -5.07
CA GLY A 319 -2.79 8.02 -5.50
C GLY A 319 -2.36 8.93 -4.34
N CYS A 320 -1.52 8.41 -3.44
CA CYS A 320 -1.09 9.13 -2.24
C CYS A 320 -0.58 10.53 -2.58
N MET A 321 -1.04 11.53 -1.80
CA MET A 321 -0.71 12.96 -1.94
C MET A 321 -1.15 13.60 -3.27
N PHE A 322 -2.11 13.02 -4.00
CA PHE A 322 -2.71 13.74 -5.13
C PHE A 322 -3.38 15.03 -4.66
N PRO A 323 -3.22 16.15 -5.40
CA PRO A 323 -3.94 17.38 -5.11
C PRO A 323 -5.45 17.19 -5.18
N ASN A 324 -6.21 17.92 -4.35
CA ASN A 324 -7.68 17.85 -4.36
C ASN A 324 -8.26 18.16 -5.74
N ALA A 325 -7.68 19.13 -6.45
CA ALA A 325 -8.07 19.45 -7.82
C ALA A 325 -7.98 18.26 -8.81
N VAL A 326 -7.19 17.25 -8.50
CA VAL A 326 -7.08 15.99 -9.25
C VAL A 326 -8.05 14.97 -8.69
N MET A 327 -8.09 14.82 -7.35
CA MET A 327 -8.87 13.78 -6.68
C MET A 327 -10.38 13.99 -6.77
N GLU A 328 -10.86 15.21 -6.78
CA GLU A 328 -12.31 15.53 -6.82
C GLU A 328 -12.89 15.49 -8.24
N ARG A 329 -12.14 14.99 -9.23
CA ARG A 329 -12.58 14.85 -10.60
C ARG A 329 -12.91 13.41 -10.96
N GLN A 330 -14.13 13.15 -11.42
CA GLN A 330 -14.55 11.82 -11.88
C GLN A 330 -13.68 11.27 -13.02
N ASP A 331 -13.20 12.14 -13.92
CA ASP A 331 -12.30 11.76 -15.03
C ASP A 331 -11.00 11.12 -14.54
N THR A 332 -10.44 11.59 -13.41
CA THR A 332 -9.25 11.00 -12.80
C THR A 332 -9.50 9.51 -12.47
N TRP A 333 -10.62 9.21 -11.83
CA TRP A 333 -10.95 7.84 -11.41
C TRP A 333 -11.32 6.94 -12.58
N ASN A 334 -11.95 7.49 -13.63
CA ASN A 334 -12.20 6.74 -14.86
C ASN A 334 -10.89 6.31 -15.55
N LYS A 335 -9.90 7.21 -15.62
CA LYS A 335 -8.58 6.91 -16.20
C LYS A 335 -7.81 5.88 -15.38
N ILE A 336 -7.83 6.02 -14.06
CA ILE A 336 -7.21 5.08 -13.12
C ILE A 336 -7.85 3.70 -13.27
N LEU A 337 -9.18 3.62 -13.26
CA LEU A 337 -9.90 2.37 -13.47
C LEU A 337 -9.51 1.71 -14.80
N GLY A 338 -9.40 2.50 -15.88
CA GLY A 338 -8.96 1.99 -17.18
C GLY A 338 -7.57 1.37 -17.14
N ALA A 339 -6.62 1.96 -16.37
CA ALA A 339 -5.30 1.37 -16.17
C ALA A 339 -5.38 0.07 -15.35
N MET A 340 -6.16 0.04 -14.28
CA MET A 340 -6.36 -1.14 -13.44
C MET A 340 -7.02 -2.29 -14.21
N VAL A 341 -7.99 -1.97 -15.07
CA VAL A 341 -8.61 -2.96 -15.98
C VAL A 341 -7.57 -3.55 -16.93
N ARG A 342 -6.72 -2.73 -17.55
CA ARG A 342 -5.63 -3.25 -18.41
C ARG A 342 -4.65 -4.15 -17.67
N VAL A 343 -4.31 -3.83 -16.41
CA VAL A 343 -3.47 -4.69 -15.55
C VAL A 343 -4.16 -6.03 -15.31
N ARG A 344 -5.45 -6.03 -14.94
CA ARG A 344 -6.22 -7.26 -14.73
C ARG A 344 -6.38 -8.07 -16.01
N ASP A 345 -6.66 -7.46 -17.14
CA ASP A 345 -6.84 -8.15 -18.41
C ASP A 345 -5.55 -8.83 -18.87
N ALA A 346 -4.39 -8.20 -18.61
CA ALA A 346 -3.08 -8.76 -18.93
C ALA A 346 -2.60 -9.84 -17.95
N HIS A 347 -2.94 -9.73 -16.66
CA HIS A 347 -2.34 -10.52 -15.58
C HIS A 347 -3.36 -11.14 -14.63
N GLY A 348 -4.63 -11.09 -14.96
CA GLY A 348 -5.72 -11.63 -14.13
C GLY A 348 -6.08 -13.08 -14.47
N TRP A 349 -7.08 -13.59 -13.75
CA TRP A 349 -7.67 -14.91 -13.94
C TRP A 349 -9.18 -14.89 -13.64
N GLN A 350 -9.87 -15.94 -14.04
CA GLN A 350 -11.28 -16.19 -13.69
C GLN A 350 -11.37 -17.38 -12.73
N GLU A 351 -12.35 -17.33 -11.81
CA GLU A 351 -12.76 -18.46 -10.95
C GLU A 351 -14.20 -18.87 -11.22
#